data_68bd4ca6d265426103b2ac7b99f4dcb6
#
_entry.id   68bd4ca6d265426103b2ac7b99f4dcb6
#
_cell.length_a   1.000
_cell.length_b   1.000
_cell.length_c   1.000
_cell.angle_alpha   90.00
_cell.angle_beta   90.00
_cell.angle_gamma   90.00
#
_symmetry.space_group_name_H-M   'P 1'
#
loop_
_entity.id
_entity.type
_entity.pdbx_description
1 polymer ?
#
loop_
_entity_poly.entity_id
_entity_poly.type
_entity_poly.pdbx_seq_one_letter_code
_entity_poly.pdbx_strand_id
1 'polypeptide(L)'
;MNHLPYRAIALDLDGTLTNHDKVVTPKTREALLQAEAEGVVIILASGRPTYGIEPVAECLELDKRGGYILSYNGGNIVNAKTGEKLFAQFLPDEVIPILYRYAKEKNHALLGYAGNEIITEMPDDQYVKEESRINKMNIRKVENLFEALEPYPTKLLMTGNPADMLKAENELSEILGDRMDIFRSAPFFLELVPKGIDKAKSLLRLLSKINLTPADMIAFGDGYNDLSMLKLAGMGVAMQNAAPEVRAEADYITLSNEEDGVAAALEHFCKKAF
;
A
#
# COMPACT_ATOMS: atom_id res chain seq x y z
N MET A 1 -24.16 -20.91 -11.68
CA MET A 1 -22.79 -20.40 -11.56
C MET A 1 -22.58 -20.07 -10.11
N ASN A 2 -21.48 -20.52 -9.51
CA ASN A 2 -21.20 -20.24 -8.11
C ASN A 2 -20.67 -18.80 -8.04
N HIS A 3 -21.40 -17.90 -7.40
CA HIS A 3 -20.98 -16.51 -7.22
C HIS A 3 -20.19 -16.37 -5.92
N LEU A 4 -19.19 -15.47 -5.93
CA LEU A 4 -18.51 -15.06 -4.70
C LEU A 4 -19.55 -14.36 -3.78
N PRO A 5 -19.64 -14.71 -2.47
CA PRO A 5 -20.62 -14.09 -1.57
C PRO A 5 -20.28 -12.64 -1.19
N TYR A 6 -19.16 -12.10 -1.69
CA TYR A 6 -18.66 -10.75 -1.43
C TYR A 6 -18.79 -9.87 -2.68
N ARG A 7 -18.99 -8.58 -2.46
CA ARG A 7 -19.17 -7.56 -3.51
C ARG A 7 -17.91 -6.72 -3.74
N ALA A 8 -16.94 -6.84 -2.86
CA ALA A 8 -15.63 -6.19 -2.98
C ALA A 8 -14.51 -7.14 -2.56
N ILE A 9 -13.37 -7.03 -3.23
CA ILE A 9 -12.12 -7.72 -2.89
C ILE A 9 -11.07 -6.64 -2.63
N ALA A 10 -10.54 -6.56 -1.40
CA ALA A 10 -9.42 -5.71 -1.05
C ALA A 10 -8.13 -6.54 -1.00
N LEU A 11 -7.09 -6.08 -1.68
CA LEU A 11 -5.85 -6.83 -1.89
C LEU A 11 -4.64 -5.97 -1.49
N ASP A 12 -3.85 -6.46 -0.53
CA ASP A 12 -2.47 -5.98 -0.45
C ASP A 12 -1.66 -6.48 -1.67
N LEU A 13 -0.52 -5.88 -1.95
CA LEU A 13 0.30 -6.20 -3.12
C LEU A 13 1.48 -7.10 -2.77
N ASP A 14 2.40 -6.60 -1.95
CA ASP A 14 3.71 -7.21 -1.73
C ASP A 14 3.63 -8.37 -0.73
N GLY A 15 3.83 -9.59 -1.20
CA GLY A 15 3.64 -10.79 -0.37
C GLY A 15 2.20 -11.32 -0.35
N THR A 16 1.27 -10.64 -1.04
CA THR A 16 -0.14 -11.04 -1.13
C THR A 16 -0.55 -11.28 -2.58
N LEU A 17 -0.81 -10.21 -3.35
CA LEU A 17 -1.27 -10.31 -4.73
C LEU A 17 -0.13 -10.62 -5.71
N THR A 18 1.05 -10.06 -5.45
CA THR A 18 2.22 -10.25 -6.30
C THR A 18 3.18 -11.28 -5.70
N ASN A 19 3.82 -12.06 -6.56
CA ASN A 19 4.89 -12.97 -6.17
C ASN A 19 6.20 -12.20 -5.89
N HIS A 20 7.31 -12.92 -5.60
CA HIS A 20 8.60 -12.29 -5.30
C HIS A 20 9.17 -11.48 -6.48
N ASP A 21 8.79 -11.82 -7.73
CA ASP A 21 9.15 -11.07 -8.94
C ASP A 21 8.29 -9.80 -9.14
N LYS A 22 7.38 -9.51 -8.20
CA LYS A 22 6.45 -8.38 -8.23
C LYS A 22 5.50 -8.40 -9.43
N VAL A 23 5.05 -9.60 -9.79
CA VAL A 23 4.06 -9.83 -10.85
C VAL A 23 2.85 -10.59 -10.31
N VAL A 24 1.69 -10.29 -10.88
CA VAL A 24 0.46 -11.06 -10.67
C VAL A 24 0.50 -12.29 -11.57
N THR A 25 0.34 -13.47 -11.00
CA THR A 25 0.36 -14.70 -11.78
C THR A 25 -0.85 -14.80 -12.72
N PRO A 26 -0.75 -15.54 -13.84
CA PRO A 26 -1.87 -15.70 -14.77
C PRO A 26 -3.13 -16.28 -14.10
N LYS A 27 -2.98 -17.24 -13.19
CA LYS A 27 -4.10 -17.88 -12.48
C LYS A 27 -4.81 -16.89 -11.56
N THR A 28 -4.05 -16.14 -10.76
CA THR A 28 -4.61 -15.12 -9.86
C THR A 28 -5.28 -14.00 -10.65
N ARG A 29 -4.66 -13.55 -11.76
CA ARG A 29 -5.24 -12.56 -12.66
C ARG A 29 -6.59 -13.04 -13.22
N GLU A 30 -6.66 -14.27 -13.73
CA GLU A 30 -7.89 -14.84 -14.30
C GLU A 30 -9.01 -14.90 -13.26
N ALA A 31 -8.72 -15.37 -12.05
CA ALA A 31 -9.70 -15.43 -10.96
C ALA A 31 -10.27 -14.04 -10.59
N LEU A 32 -9.42 -13.01 -10.53
CA LEU A 32 -9.85 -11.64 -10.24
C LEU A 32 -10.67 -11.03 -11.37
N LEU A 33 -10.27 -11.24 -12.63
CA LEU A 33 -11.04 -10.77 -13.80
C LEU A 33 -12.41 -11.47 -13.90
N GLN A 34 -12.49 -12.74 -13.50
CA GLN A 34 -13.76 -13.45 -13.43
C GLN A 34 -14.67 -12.87 -12.34
N ALA A 35 -14.14 -12.62 -11.14
CA ALA A 35 -14.89 -11.99 -10.05
C ALA A 35 -15.39 -10.59 -10.45
N GLU A 36 -14.54 -9.79 -11.11
CA GLU A 36 -14.90 -8.46 -11.62
C GLU A 36 -16.01 -8.55 -12.66
N ALA A 37 -15.96 -9.51 -13.59
CA ALA A 37 -17.01 -9.72 -14.60
C ALA A 37 -18.38 -10.10 -13.97
N GLU A 38 -18.38 -10.62 -12.75
CA GLU A 38 -19.58 -10.89 -11.94
C GLU A 38 -20.02 -9.65 -11.12
N GLY A 39 -19.36 -8.50 -11.28
CA GLY A 39 -19.69 -7.23 -10.63
C GLY A 39 -18.99 -7.00 -9.28
N VAL A 40 -17.99 -7.80 -8.94
CA VAL A 40 -17.20 -7.60 -7.72
C VAL A 40 -16.19 -6.46 -7.92
N VAL A 41 -16.14 -5.52 -6.99
CA VAL A 41 -15.24 -4.37 -7.03
C VAL A 41 -13.85 -4.78 -6.56
N ILE A 42 -12.83 -4.56 -7.38
CA ILE A 42 -11.43 -4.81 -7.01
C ILE A 42 -10.81 -3.53 -6.40
N ILE A 43 -10.16 -3.69 -5.24
CA ILE A 43 -9.51 -2.62 -4.49
C ILE A 43 -8.07 -3.03 -4.20
N LEU A 44 -7.11 -2.31 -4.77
CA LEU A 44 -5.69 -2.49 -4.47
C LEU A 44 -5.29 -1.60 -3.30
N ALA A 45 -4.76 -2.15 -2.22
CA ALA A 45 -4.45 -1.43 -0.99
C ALA A 45 -2.99 -1.65 -0.57
N SER A 46 -2.10 -0.71 -0.84
CA SER A 46 -0.65 -0.87 -0.64
C SER A 46 0.01 0.33 0.04
N GLY A 47 1.16 0.11 0.68
CA GLY A 47 2.06 1.16 1.14
C GLY A 47 2.82 1.88 0.03
N ARG A 48 2.80 1.33 -1.20
CA ARG A 48 3.45 1.94 -2.36
C ARG A 48 2.84 3.30 -2.72
N PRO A 49 3.61 4.18 -3.39
CA PRO A 49 3.06 5.36 -4.06
C PRO A 49 2.06 4.94 -5.15
N THR A 50 1.13 5.84 -5.49
CA THR A 50 0.06 5.53 -6.48
C THR A 50 0.64 5.00 -7.79
N TYR A 51 1.66 5.66 -8.34
CA TYR A 51 2.32 5.23 -9.56
C TYR A 51 2.92 3.81 -9.47
N GLY A 52 3.47 3.43 -8.29
CA GLY A 52 4.01 2.08 -8.08
C GLY A 52 2.96 0.97 -8.06
N ILE A 53 1.66 1.31 -7.97
CA ILE A 53 0.52 0.39 -8.02
C ILE A 53 -0.08 0.31 -9.44
N GLU A 54 0.01 1.37 -10.23
CA GLU A 54 -0.59 1.45 -11.57
C GLU A 54 -0.26 0.26 -12.48
N PRO A 55 0.99 -0.26 -12.56
CA PRO A 55 1.27 -1.43 -13.40
C PRO A 55 0.48 -2.69 -12.99
N VAL A 56 0.15 -2.83 -11.71
CA VAL A 56 -0.69 -3.93 -11.21
C VAL A 56 -2.17 -3.66 -11.56
N ALA A 57 -2.61 -2.43 -11.43
CA ALA A 57 -3.97 -2.02 -11.82
C ALA A 57 -4.20 -2.22 -13.33
N GLU A 58 -3.24 -1.86 -14.17
CA GLU A 58 -3.27 -2.12 -15.62
C GLU A 58 -3.28 -3.61 -15.95
N CYS A 59 -2.46 -4.42 -15.26
CA CYS A 59 -2.46 -5.86 -15.43
C CYS A 59 -3.84 -6.48 -15.13
N LEU A 60 -4.60 -5.92 -14.20
CA LEU A 60 -5.97 -6.30 -13.86
C LEU A 60 -7.03 -5.53 -14.67
N GLU A 61 -6.63 -4.72 -15.65
CA GLU A 61 -7.52 -3.91 -16.51
C GLU A 61 -8.42 -2.93 -15.73
N LEU A 62 -8.01 -2.50 -14.52
CA LEU A 62 -8.83 -1.61 -13.70
C LEU A 62 -8.97 -0.21 -14.31
N ASP A 63 -8.05 0.20 -15.16
CA ASP A 63 -8.11 1.42 -15.98
C ASP A 63 -9.28 1.39 -16.97
N LYS A 64 -9.71 0.21 -17.42
CA LYS A 64 -10.82 0.00 -18.35
C LYS A 64 -12.10 -0.42 -17.69
N ARG A 65 -12.01 -1.40 -16.80
CA ARG A 65 -13.17 -2.06 -16.16
C ARG A 65 -13.68 -1.28 -14.94
N GLY A 66 -12.78 -0.67 -14.19
CA GLY A 66 -13.05 0.03 -12.94
C GLY A 66 -12.43 -0.69 -11.75
N GLY A 67 -12.38 0.00 -10.63
CA GLY A 67 -11.75 -0.43 -9.39
C GLY A 67 -11.09 0.74 -8.70
N TYR A 68 -10.41 0.47 -7.59
CA TYR A 68 -9.84 1.53 -6.77
C TYR A 68 -8.41 1.21 -6.34
N ILE A 69 -7.61 2.25 -6.19
CA ILE A 69 -6.25 2.20 -5.68
C ILE A 69 -6.21 2.96 -4.35
N LEU A 70 -5.85 2.28 -3.27
CA LEU A 70 -5.47 2.86 -1.99
C LEU A 70 -3.96 2.82 -1.88
N SER A 71 -3.29 3.93 -2.14
CA SER A 71 -1.84 4.08 -2.04
C SER A 71 -1.43 4.69 -0.70
N TYR A 72 -0.15 4.59 -0.36
CA TYR A 72 0.42 5.10 0.89
C TYR A 72 -0.32 4.59 2.14
N ASN A 73 -0.63 3.27 2.18
CA ASN A 73 -1.44 2.64 3.25
C ASN A 73 -2.82 3.28 3.44
N GLY A 74 -3.41 3.82 2.37
CA GLY A 74 -4.69 4.50 2.39
C GLY A 74 -4.60 6.03 2.50
N GLY A 75 -3.41 6.61 2.40
CA GLY A 75 -3.21 8.06 2.35
C GLY A 75 -3.86 8.72 1.13
N ASN A 76 -3.97 7.97 0.01
CA ASN A 76 -4.75 8.37 -1.17
C ASN A 76 -5.75 7.28 -1.54
N ILE A 77 -6.91 7.69 -2.05
CA ILE A 77 -7.89 6.82 -2.71
C ILE A 77 -8.15 7.37 -4.10
N VAL A 78 -7.88 6.56 -5.12
CA VAL A 78 -8.05 6.94 -6.53
C VAL A 78 -8.97 5.95 -7.22
N ASN A 79 -9.90 6.44 -8.03
CA ASN A 79 -10.66 5.61 -8.97
C ASN A 79 -9.73 5.26 -10.15
N ALA A 80 -9.43 3.98 -10.33
CA ALA A 80 -8.45 3.54 -11.32
C ALA A 80 -8.86 3.85 -12.77
N LYS A 81 -10.17 3.89 -13.06
CA LYS A 81 -10.69 4.14 -14.39
C LYS A 81 -10.70 5.62 -14.77
N THR A 82 -11.08 6.49 -13.83
CA THR A 82 -11.25 7.92 -14.10
C THR A 82 -10.06 8.77 -13.69
N GLY A 83 -9.15 8.23 -12.87
CA GLY A 83 -8.08 8.99 -12.24
C GLY A 83 -8.56 9.94 -11.13
N GLU A 84 -9.86 9.93 -10.81
CA GLU A 84 -10.42 10.81 -9.78
C GLU A 84 -9.86 10.48 -8.40
N LYS A 85 -9.32 11.48 -7.72
CA LYS A 85 -8.84 11.40 -6.34
C LYS A 85 -10.02 11.58 -5.38
N LEU A 86 -10.52 10.46 -4.82
CA LEU A 86 -11.67 10.47 -3.89
C LEU A 86 -11.29 10.89 -2.48
N PHE A 87 -10.02 10.72 -2.11
CA PHE A 87 -9.46 11.10 -0.82
C PHE A 87 -7.95 11.28 -0.95
N ALA A 88 -7.41 12.25 -0.24
CA ALA A 88 -5.97 12.41 0.00
C ALA A 88 -5.76 12.99 1.40
N GLN A 89 -4.74 12.51 2.09
CA GLN A 89 -4.26 13.03 3.36
C GLN A 89 -2.79 13.39 3.21
N PHE A 90 -2.43 14.60 3.66
CA PHE A 90 -1.10 15.16 3.46
C PHE A 90 -0.37 15.31 4.78
N LEU A 91 0.95 15.29 4.73
CA LEU A 91 1.78 15.68 5.86
C LEU A 91 1.49 17.15 6.23
N PRO A 92 1.46 17.49 7.53
CA PRO A 92 1.37 18.89 7.94
C PRO A 92 2.58 19.69 7.43
N ASP A 93 2.35 20.90 6.90
CA ASP A 93 3.41 21.73 6.31
C ASP A 93 4.56 22.00 7.30
N GLU A 94 4.25 22.15 8.57
CA GLU A 94 5.21 22.46 9.63
C GLU A 94 6.19 21.33 9.95
N VAL A 95 5.86 20.06 9.60
CA VAL A 95 6.77 18.93 9.87
C VAL A 95 7.84 18.78 8.77
N ILE A 96 7.54 19.20 7.54
CA ILE A 96 8.43 18.99 6.38
C ILE A 96 9.81 19.65 6.58
N PRO A 97 9.93 20.93 6.98
CA PRO A 97 11.23 21.54 7.22
C PRO A 97 12.01 20.90 8.38
N ILE A 98 11.32 20.33 9.37
CA ILE A 98 11.96 19.62 10.49
C ILE A 98 12.57 18.31 9.98
N LEU A 99 11.81 17.52 9.21
CA LEU A 99 12.27 16.27 8.59
C LEU A 99 13.46 16.52 7.64
N TYR A 100 13.35 17.54 6.80
CA TYR A 100 14.41 17.92 5.86
C TYR A 100 15.71 18.27 6.59
N ARG A 101 15.62 19.14 7.62
CA ARG A 101 16.79 19.52 8.44
C ARG A 101 17.40 18.32 9.13
N TYR A 102 16.60 17.46 9.74
CA TYR A 102 17.06 16.26 10.41
C TYR A 102 17.81 15.34 9.45
N ALA A 103 17.28 15.09 8.26
CA ALA A 103 17.93 14.27 7.24
C ALA A 103 19.29 14.85 6.83
N LYS A 104 19.38 16.17 6.63
CA LYS A 104 20.62 16.87 6.28
C LYS A 104 21.66 16.77 7.40
N GLU A 105 21.29 17.03 8.65
CA GLU A 105 22.19 16.99 9.81
C GLU A 105 22.76 15.60 10.09
N LYS A 106 21.95 14.55 9.83
CA LYS A 106 22.34 13.15 10.03
C LYS A 106 22.93 12.50 8.77
N ASN A 107 22.99 13.21 7.66
CA ASN A 107 23.42 12.70 6.35
C ASN A 107 22.63 11.45 5.90
N HIS A 108 21.30 11.47 6.11
CA HIS A 108 20.37 10.45 5.63
C HIS A 108 19.76 10.87 4.30
N ALA A 109 19.54 9.91 3.41
CA ALA A 109 18.77 10.17 2.21
C ALA A 109 17.29 10.35 2.58
N LEU A 110 16.72 11.46 2.12
CA LEU A 110 15.30 11.75 2.16
C LEU A 110 14.78 11.81 0.74
N LEU A 111 13.63 11.21 0.51
CA LEU A 111 13.00 11.21 -0.81
C LEU A 111 11.51 11.51 -0.72
N GLY A 112 11.01 12.10 -1.79
CA GLY A 112 9.59 12.32 -2.04
C GLY A 112 9.19 11.74 -3.39
N TYR A 113 7.94 11.92 -3.75
CA TYR A 113 7.36 11.39 -4.98
C TYR A 113 6.72 12.53 -5.77
N ALA A 114 7.06 12.66 -7.04
CA ALA A 114 6.54 13.67 -7.95
C ALA A 114 6.11 13.00 -9.26
N GLY A 115 4.80 12.81 -9.43
CA GLY A 115 4.27 12.03 -10.55
C GLY A 115 4.83 10.60 -10.55
N ASN A 116 5.54 10.24 -11.62
CA ASN A 116 6.16 8.93 -11.81
C ASN A 116 7.65 8.89 -11.39
N GLU A 117 8.12 9.87 -10.65
CA GLU A 117 9.52 9.97 -10.24
C GLU A 117 9.67 9.98 -8.71
N ILE A 118 10.74 9.35 -8.25
CA ILE A 118 11.31 9.54 -6.93
C ILE A 118 12.23 10.76 -7.00
N ILE A 119 12.02 11.76 -6.16
CA ILE A 119 12.87 12.95 -6.08
C ILE A 119 13.71 12.90 -4.81
N THR A 120 15.00 13.17 -4.95
CA THR A 120 15.97 13.16 -3.84
C THR A 120 17.24 13.95 -4.19
N GLU A 121 17.96 14.40 -3.16
CA GLU A 121 19.31 14.96 -3.32
C GLU A 121 20.39 13.87 -3.42
N MET A 122 20.07 12.64 -2.98
CA MET A 122 21.00 11.51 -2.89
C MET A 122 20.62 10.35 -3.82
N PRO A 123 20.66 10.53 -5.16
CA PRO A 123 20.19 9.53 -6.12
C PRO A 123 21.03 8.25 -6.14
N ASP A 124 22.26 8.31 -5.63
CA ASP A 124 23.18 7.18 -5.61
C ASP A 124 23.07 6.31 -4.35
N ASP A 125 22.28 6.72 -3.35
CA ASP A 125 22.02 5.90 -2.17
C ASP A 125 21.42 4.54 -2.55
N GLN A 126 21.98 3.47 -1.96
CA GLN A 126 21.58 2.10 -2.31
C GLN A 126 20.12 1.79 -2.02
N TYR A 127 19.56 2.39 -0.96
CA TYR A 127 18.19 2.16 -0.56
C TYR A 127 17.20 3.02 -1.35
N VAL A 128 17.62 4.19 -1.81
CA VAL A 128 16.87 4.98 -2.82
C VAL A 128 16.75 4.19 -4.12
N LYS A 129 17.83 3.52 -4.55
CA LYS A 129 17.79 2.63 -5.72
C LYS A 129 16.89 1.41 -5.49
N GLU A 130 16.85 0.88 -4.27
CA GLU A 130 15.95 -0.21 -3.92
C GLU A 130 14.48 0.22 -3.98
N GLU A 131 14.14 1.41 -3.45
CA GLU A 131 12.78 1.97 -3.57
C GLU A 131 12.37 2.18 -5.04
N SER A 132 13.31 2.67 -5.87
CA SER A 132 13.12 2.81 -7.33
C SER A 132 12.84 1.45 -7.99
N ARG A 133 13.59 0.42 -7.63
CA ARG A 133 13.41 -0.94 -8.16
C ARG A 133 12.05 -1.55 -7.78
N ILE A 134 11.66 -1.40 -6.51
CA ILE A 134 10.38 -1.92 -5.99
C ILE A 134 9.19 -1.29 -6.71
N ASN A 135 9.22 0.03 -6.88
CA ASN A 135 8.10 0.78 -7.45
C ASN A 135 8.20 0.95 -8.98
N LYS A 136 9.31 0.52 -9.61
CA LYS A 136 9.60 0.74 -11.03
C LYS A 136 9.53 2.21 -11.44
N MET A 137 9.98 3.10 -10.54
CA MET A 137 9.98 4.55 -10.72
C MET A 137 11.39 5.06 -11.02
N ASN A 138 11.52 6.06 -11.89
CA ASN A 138 12.78 6.73 -12.14
C ASN A 138 13.21 7.59 -10.95
N ILE A 139 14.52 7.75 -10.76
CA ILE A 139 15.08 8.67 -9.76
C ILE A 139 15.45 9.97 -10.46
N ARG A 140 14.91 11.08 -9.99
CA ARG A 140 15.30 12.42 -10.39
C ARG A 140 16.09 13.11 -9.28
N LYS A 141 17.34 13.44 -9.56
CA LYS A 141 18.14 14.26 -8.65
C LYS A 141 17.60 15.69 -8.61
N VAL A 142 17.51 16.23 -7.41
CA VAL A 142 17.20 17.65 -7.16
C VAL A 142 18.31 18.30 -6.32
N GLU A 143 18.48 19.61 -6.44
CA GLU A 143 19.48 20.35 -5.66
C GLU A 143 19.00 20.64 -4.23
N ASN A 144 17.68 20.84 -4.07
CA ASN A 144 17.03 21.07 -2.78
C ASN A 144 15.69 20.36 -2.77
N LEU A 145 15.60 19.28 -1.99
CA LEU A 145 14.38 18.47 -1.92
C LEU A 145 13.19 19.27 -1.37
N PHE A 146 13.43 20.11 -0.36
CA PHE A 146 12.37 20.90 0.25
C PHE A 146 11.69 21.85 -0.75
N GLU A 147 12.47 22.44 -1.66
CA GLU A 147 11.95 23.30 -2.71
C GLU A 147 11.31 22.51 -3.87
N ALA A 148 11.76 21.27 -4.08
CA ALA A 148 11.28 20.42 -5.17
C ALA A 148 10.05 19.57 -4.81
N LEU A 149 9.68 19.48 -3.53
CA LEU A 149 8.49 18.76 -3.10
C LEU A 149 7.24 19.43 -3.67
N GLU A 150 6.34 18.61 -4.20
CA GLU A 150 5.01 19.11 -4.54
C GLU A 150 4.32 19.63 -3.27
N PRO A 151 3.50 20.70 -3.39
CA PRO A 151 2.70 21.12 -2.25
C PRO A 151 1.91 19.93 -1.69
N TYR A 152 2.00 19.75 -0.37
CA TYR A 152 1.26 18.70 0.35
C TYR A 152 1.66 17.25 -0.03
N PRO A 153 2.88 16.79 0.31
CA PRO A 153 3.24 15.38 0.11
C PRO A 153 2.43 14.47 1.05
N THR A 154 1.92 13.36 0.51
CA THR A 154 1.23 12.32 1.31
C THR A 154 2.24 11.49 2.11
N LYS A 155 3.47 11.37 1.63
CA LYS A 155 4.52 10.56 2.24
C LYS A 155 5.89 11.14 1.89
N LEU A 156 6.80 11.10 2.86
CA LEU A 156 8.24 11.12 2.64
C LEU A 156 8.83 9.79 3.12
N LEU A 157 9.95 9.39 2.56
CA LEU A 157 10.69 8.21 2.98
C LEU A 157 12.12 8.62 3.31
N MET A 158 12.60 8.28 4.52
CA MET A 158 13.99 8.42 4.88
C MET A 158 14.69 7.08 4.79
N THR A 159 15.93 7.06 4.28
CA THR A 159 16.67 5.82 4.12
C THR A 159 18.06 5.91 4.73
N GLY A 160 18.56 4.77 5.17
CA GLY A 160 19.90 4.65 5.77
C GLY A 160 20.15 3.25 6.28
N ASN A 161 21.30 3.03 6.94
CA ASN A 161 21.52 1.71 7.53
C ASN A 161 20.51 1.41 8.66
N PRO A 162 20.25 0.13 8.96
CA PRO A 162 19.21 -0.27 9.92
C PRO A 162 19.34 0.35 11.31
N ALA A 163 20.56 0.50 11.82
CA ALA A 163 20.78 1.06 13.16
C ALA A 163 20.48 2.56 13.21
N ASP A 164 20.83 3.29 12.14
CA ASP A 164 20.54 4.72 12.03
C ASP A 164 19.04 4.96 11.85
N MET A 165 18.34 4.12 11.07
CA MET A 165 16.90 4.25 10.89
C MET A 165 16.12 3.93 12.16
N LEU A 166 16.56 2.95 12.98
CA LEU A 166 15.99 2.71 14.29
C LEU A 166 16.16 3.93 15.23
N LYS A 167 17.34 4.56 15.19
CA LYS A 167 17.61 5.77 15.98
C LYS A 167 16.75 6.94 15.51
N ALA A 168 16.67 7.15 14.19
CA ALA A 168 15.85 8.20 13.60
C ALA A 168 14.34 8.01 13.92
N GLU A 169 13.84 6.77 13.89
CA GLU A 169 12.48 6.43 14.29
C GLU A 169 12.19 6.89 15.73
N ASN A 170 13.07 6.57 16.67
CA ASN A 170 12.90 6.96 18.08
C ASN A 170 12.98 8.48 18.28
N GLU A 171 14.03 9.13 17.74
CA GLU A 171 14.24 10.58 17.88
C GLU A 171 13.11 11.39 17.23
N LEU A 172 12.69 11.03 16.02
CA LEU A 172 11.60 11.73 15.31
C LEU A 172 10.24 11.44 15.93
N SER A 173 10.01 10.24 16.45
CA SER A 173 8.76 9.89 17.15
C SER A 173 8.59 10.69 18.44
N GLU A 174 9.69 10.97 19.17
CA GLU A 174 9.66 11.84 20.35
C GLU A 174 9.30 13.29 19.98
N ILE A 175 9.78 13.79 18.84
CA ILE A 175 9.60 15.18 18.39
C ILE A 175 8.28 15.41 17.65
N LEU A 176 7.86 14.46 16.82
CA LEU A 176 6.78 14.63 15.84
C LEU A 176 5.65 13.59 15.96
N GLY A 177 5.77 12.60 16.85
CA GLY A 177 4.84 11.48 16.92
C GLY A 177 3.41 11.84 17.33
N ASP A 178 3.17 13.05 17.83
CA ASP A 178 1.84 13.61 18.07
C ASP A 178 1.20 14.18 16.77
N ARG A 179 2.00 14.55 15.77
CA ARG A 179 1.58 15.23 14.53
C ARG A 179 1.58 14.33 13.30
N MET A 180 2.39 13.27 13.30
CA MET A 180 2.51 12.34 12.19
C MET A 180 2.83 10.92 12.68
N ASP A 181 2.70 9.94 11.82
CA ASP A 181 3.13 8.57 12.10
C ASP A 181 4.50 8.31 11.46
N ILE A 182 5.38 7.67 12.25
CA ILE A 182 6.76 7.41 11.91
C ILE A 182 7.03 5.95 12.27
N PHE A 183 7.39 5.14 11.29
CA PHE A 183 7.66 3.71 11.51
C PHE A 183 8.52 3.13 10.40
N ARG A 184 9.20 2.03 10.67
CA ARG A 184 9.99 1.34 9.65
C ARG A 184 9.16 0.28 8.94
N SER A 185 9.04 0.38 7.60
CA SER A 185 8.47 -0.65 6.74
C SER A 185 9.49 -1.75 6.38
N ALA A 186 10.77 -1.38 6.40
CA ALA A 186 11.91 -2.28 6.32
C ALA A 186 13.01 -1.77 7.27
N PRO A 187 14.00 -2.58 7.64
CA PRO A 187 15.06 -2.11 8.55
C PRO A 187 15.74 -0.82 8.12
N PHE A 188 15.78 -0.55 6.83
CA PHE A 188 16.46 0.60 6.18
C PHE A 188 15.50 1.64 5.60
N PHE A 189 14.19 1.46 5.70
CA PHE A 189 13.13 2.38 5.26
C PHE A 189 12.35 2.94 6.44
N LEU A 190 12.41 4.25 6.65
CA LEU A 190 11.64 4.98 7.65
C LEU A 190 10.51 5.76 6.95
N GLU A 191 9.30 5.30 7.15
CA GLU A 191 8.07 5.88 6.63
C GLU A 191 7.70 7.11 7.43
N LEU A 192 7.44 8.21 6.75
CA LEU A 192 7.06 9.49 7.30
C LEU A 192 5.71 9.88 6.68
N VAL A 193 4.61 9.63 7.41
CA VAL A 193 3.25 9.72 6.87
C VAL A 193 2.33 10.54 7.77
N PRO A 194 1.23 11.10 7.26
CA PRO A 194 0.25 11.81 8.08
C PRO A 194 -0.31 10.94 9.21
N LYS A 195 -0.67 11.58 10.32
CA LYS A 195 -1.19 10.89 11.51
C LYS A 195 -2.44 10.08 11.22
N GLY A 196 -2.42 8.82 11.68
CA GLY A 196 -3.58 7.94 11.68
C GLY A 196 -4.00 7.43 10.29
N ILE A 197 -3.08 7.42 9.31
CA ILE A 197 -3.28 6.69 8.06
C ILE A 197 -3.36 5.20 8.38
N ASP A 198 -4.39 4.54 7.83
CA ASP A 198 -4.66 3.13 8.07
C ASP A 198 -5.51 2.59 6.93
N LYS A 199 -5.18 1.38 6.44
CA LYS A 199 -5.89 0.74 5.32
C LYS A 199 -7.39 0.56 5.63
N ALA A 200 -7.74 0.13 6.84
CA ALA A 200 -9.13 -0.09 7.23
C ALA A 200 -9.94 1.21 7.25
N LYS A 201 -9.41 2.29 7.81
CA LYS A 201 -10.09 3.60 7.83
C LYS A 201 -10.38 4.10 6.43
N SER A 202 -9.42 3.92 5.51
CA SER A 202 -9.58 4.35 4.12
C SER A 202 -10.52 3.44 3.34
N LEU A 203 -10.50 2.13 3.61
CA LEU A 203 -11.51 1.20 3.08
C LEU A 203 -12.91 1.56 3.56
N LEU A 204 -13.11 1.88 4.83
CA LEU A 204 -14.42 2.35 5.34
C LEU A 204 -14.93 3.59 4.59
N ARG A 205 -14.04 4.56 4.33
CA ARG A 205 -14.40 5.75 3.53
C ARG A 205 -14.80 5.39 2.11
N LEU A 206 -14.02 4.50 1.46
CA LEU A 206 -14.32 4.07 0.11
C LEU A 206 -15.64 3.28 0.05
N LEU A 207 -15.79 2.25 0.88
CA LEU A 207 -17.00 1.41 0.93
C LEU A 207 -18.26 2.26 1.11
N SER A 208 -18.23 3.23 2.02
CA SER A 208 -19.36 4.17 2.21
C SER A 208 -19.68 4.96 0.94
N LYS A 209 -18.67 5.40 0.17
CA LYS A 209 -18.88 6.14 -1.08
C LYS A 209 -19.48 5.29 -2.21
N ILE A 210 -19.21 4.00 -2.20
CA ILE A 210 -19.71 3.06 -3.23
C ILE A 210 -20.91 2.23 -2.76
N ASN A 211 -21.54 2.62 -1.64
CA ASN A 211 -22.72 1.95 -1.05
C ASN A 211 -22.47 0.46 -0.72
N LEU A 212 -21.30 0.17 -0.18
CA LEU A 212 -20.92 -1.13 0.39
C LEU A 212 -20.61 -0.98 1.89
N THR A 213 -20.62 -2.11 2.57
CA THR A 213 -20.27 -2.25 3.99
C THR A 213 -19.05 -3.16 4.14
N PRO A 214 -18.37 -3.18 5.30
CA PRO A 214 -17.33 -4.17 5.57
C PRO A 214 -17.78 -5.63 5.37
N ALA A 215 -19.02 -5.96 5.69
CA ALA A 215 -19.57 -7.31 5.50
C ALA A 215 -19.62 -7.74 4.01
N ASP A 216 -19.68 -6.79 3.09
CA ASP A 216 -19.66 -7.03 1.64
C ASP A 216 -18.25 -7.31 1.09
N MET A 217 -17.21 -7.23 1.93
CA MET A 217 -15.80 -7.25 1.49
C MET A 217 -15.07 -8.49 2.00
N ILE A 218 -14.30 -9.13 1.11
CA ILE A 218 -13.22 -10.04 1.45
C ILE A 218 -11.88 -9.30 1.29
N ALA A 219 -10.98 -9.43 2.25
CA ALA A 219 -9.67 -8.77 2.22
C ALA A 219 -8.53 -9.78 2.34
N PHE A 220 -7.44 -9.52 1.62
CA PHE A 220 -6.23 -10.35 1.59
C PHE A 220 -5.01 -9.54 2.02
N GLY A 221 -4.17 -10.11 2.88
CA GLY A 221 -2.96 -9.46 3.39
C GLY A 221 -1.97 -10.43 4.00
N ASP A 222 -0.73 -9.98 4.21
CA ASP A 222 0.33 -10.77 4.86
C ASP A 222 1.15 -9.96 5.88
N GLY A 223 1.10 -8.62 5.81
CA GLY A 223 1.86 -7.72 6.65
C GLY A 223 1.12 -7.21 7.89
N TYR A 224 1.86 -6.67 8.84
CA TYR A 224 1.27 -6.03 10.03
C TYR A 224 0.39 -4.82 9.70
N ASN A 225 0.69 -4.11 8.60
CA ASN A 225 -0.13 -3.00 8.08
C ASN A 225 -1.46 -3.46 7.49
N ASP A 226 -1.68 -4.78 7.31
CA ASP A 226 -2.93 -5.36 6.82
C ASP A 226 -3.87 -5.79 7.95
N LEU A 227 -3.38 -5.93 9.19
CA LEU A 227 -4.16 -6.41 10.33
C LEU A 227 -5.49 -5.67 10.50
N SER A 228 -5.46 -4.35 10.40
CA SER A 228 -6.67 -3.52 10.52
C SER A 228 -7.66 -3.81 9.38
N MET A 229 -7.16 -4.02 8.16
CA MET A 229 -7.96 -4.34 6.98
C MET A 229 -8.56 -5.74 7.08
N LEU A 230 -7.78 -6.75 7.50
CA LEU A 230 -8.25 -8.12 7.69
C LEU A 230 -9.35 -8.18 8.75
N LYS A 231 -9.16 -7.51 9.90
CA LYS A 231 -10.18 -7.43 10.98
C LYS A 231 -11.44 -6.67 10.58
N LEU A 232 -11.34 -5.71 9.68
CA LEU A 232 -12.47 -4.92 9.21
C LEU A 232 -13.37 -5.70 8.28
N ALA A 233 -12.81 -6.52 7.40
CA ALA A 233 -13.53 -7.21 6.33
C ALA A 233 -14.56 -8.21 6.86
N GLY A 234 -15.61 -8.48 6.09
CA GLY A 234 -16.53 -9.59 6.36
C GLY A 234 -15.86 -10.97 6.29
N MET A 235 -14.71 -11.03 5.60
CA MET A 235 -13.78 -12.16 5.56
C MET A 235 -12.37 -11.65 5.43
N GLY A 236 -11.57 -11.77 6.47
CA GLY A 236 -10.14 -11.48 6.46
C GLY A 236 -9.32 -12.73 6.13
N VAL A 237 -8.58 -12.70 5.05
CA VAL A 237 -7.75 -13.82 4.56
C VAL A 237 -6.28 -13.48 4.70
N ALA A 238 -5.57 -14.20 5.55
CA ALA A 238 -4.11 -14.12 5.62
C ALA A 238 -3.45 -15.08 4.62
N MET A 239 -2.37 -14.63 4.00
CA MET A 239 -1.52 -15.50 3.19
C MET A 239 -0.73 -16.46 4.07
N GLN A 240 -0.35 -17.64 3.55
CA GLN A 240 0.45 -18.62 4.30
C GLN A 240 1.84 -18.07 4.67
N ASN A 241 2.40 -17.20 3.84
CA ASN A 241 3.68 -16.52 4.09
C ASN A 241 3.59 -15.36 5.09
N ALA A 242 2.40 -15.00 5.56
CA ALA A 242 2.21 -13.98 6.58
C ALA A 242 2.88 -14.33 7.91
N ALA A 243 3.22 -13.30 8.71
CA ALA A 243 3.72 -13.51 10.06
C ALA A 243 2.69 -14.29 10.92
N PRO A 244 3.14 -15.10 11.91
CA PRO A 244 2.23 -15.88 12.75
C PRO A 244 1.14 -15.04 13.41
N GLU A 245 1.48 -13.82 13.85
CA GLU A 245 0.55 -12.88 14.49
C GLU A 245 -0.53 -12.40 13.53
N VAL A 246 -0.18 -12.18 12.25
CA VAL A 246 -1.14 -11.79 11.20
C VAL A 246 -2.09 -12.95 10.89
N ARG A 247 -1.54 -14.17 10.76
CA ARG A 247 -2.35 -15.37 10.53
C ARG A 247 -3.31 -15.69 11.68
N ALA A 248 -2.91 -15.41 12.92
CA ALA A 248 -3.74 -15.65 14.09
C ALA A 248 -4.98 -14.74 14.18
N GLU A 249 -4.95 -13.59 13.52
CA GLU A 249 -6.02 -12.59 13.53
C GLU A 249 -6.93 -12.65 12.28
N ALA A 250 -6.65 -13.55 11.35
CA ALA A 250 -7.44 -13.72 10.14
C ALA A 250 -8.54 -14.78 10.32
N ASP A 251 -9.65 -14.63 9.58
CA ASP A 251 -10.74 -15.60 9.56
C ASP A 251 -10.39 -16.87 8.77
N TYR A 252 -9.49 -16.73 7.79
CA TYR A 252 -9.05 -17.82 6.93
C TYR A 252 -7.57 -17.66 6.56
N ILE A 253 -6.86 -18.78 6.45
CA ILE A 253 -5.48 -18.82 5.97
C ILE A 253 -5.47 -19.55 4.62
N THR A 254 -5.04 -18.85 3.57
CA THR A 254 -4.90 -19.42 2.23
C THR A 254 -3.45 -19.87 1.96
N LEU A 255 -3.15 -20.29 0.73
CA LEU A 255 -1.79 -20.62 0.29
C LEU A 255 -0.90 -19.36 0.24
N SER A 256 0.38 -19.52 -0.02
CA SER A 256 1.31 -18.41 -0.18
C SER A 256 1.05 -17.61 -1.47
N ASN A 257 1.61 -16.42 -1.56
CA ASN A 257 1.63 -15.62 -2.78
C ASN A 257 2.36 -16.29 -3.95
N GLU A 258 3.28 -17.22 -3.68
CA GLU A 258 3.97 -18.02 -4.69
C GLU A 258 3.12 -19.19 -5.22
N GLU A 259 2.08 -19.59 -4.48
CA GLU A 259 1.20 -20.73 -4.77
C GLU A 259 -0.22 -20.31 -5.18
N ASP A 260 -0.38 -19.09 -5.71
CA ASP A 260 -1.68 -18.53 -6.12
C ASP A 260 -2.71 -18.47 -4.99
N GLY A 261 -2.31 -18.11 -3.77
CA GLY A 261 -3.15 -18.14 -2.58
C GLY A 261 -4.44 -17.33 -2.70
N VAL A 262 -4.39 -16.16 -3.39
CA VAL A 262 -5.59 -15.34 -3.66
C VAL A 262 -6.58 -16.14 -4.53
N ALA A 263 -6.14 -16.72 -5.64
CA ALA A 263 -7.01 -17.53 -6.52
C ALA A 263 -7.58 -18.74 -5.78
N ALA A 264 -6.75 -19.44 -4.99
CA ALA A 264 -7.17 -20.61 -4.22
C ALA A 264 -8.29 -20.27 -3.21
N ALA A 265 -8.19 -19.14 -2.51
CA ALA A 265 -9.23 -18.67 -1.60
C ALA A 265 -10.51 -18.28 -2.35
N LEU A 266 -10.42 -17.54 -3.45
CA LEU A 266 -11.60 -17.18 -4.26
C LEU A 266 -12.32 -18.42 -4.76
N GLU A 267 -11.61 -19.42 -5.29
CA GLU A 267 -12.20 -20.71 -5.68
C GLU A 267 -12.87 -21.43 -4.51
N HIS A 268 -12.27 -21.38 -3.31
CA HIS A 268 -12.84 -22.00 -2.11
C HIS A 268 -14.17 -21.37 -1.70
N PHE A 269 -14.24 -20.02 -1.67
CA PHE A 269 -15.45 -19.30 -1.28
C PHE A 269 -16.55 -19.34 -2.34
N CYS A 270 -16.19 -19.36 -3.64
CA CYS A 270 -17.16 -19.58 -4.70
C CYS A 270 -17.84 -20.97 -4.59
N LYS A 271 -17.13 -22.00 -4.14
CA LYS A 271 -17.69 -23.37 -3.98
C LYS A 271 -18.57 -23.55 -2.72
N LYS A 272 -18.40 -22.68 -1.72
CA LYS A 272 -19.15 -22.77 -0.44
C LYS A 272 -20.45 -21.97 -0.41
N ALA A 273 -20.76 -21.23 -1.46
CA ALA A 273 -21.98 -20.42 -1.55
C ALA A 273 -23.26 -21.24 -1.84
N PHE A 274 -23.34 -22.49 -1.28
CA PHE A 274 -24.53 -23.37 -1.30
C PHE A 274 -24.85 -23.90 0.09
#